data_1b0b3d1b301e7edb1909636376307c5c
#
_entry.id   1b0b3d1b301e7edb1909636376307c5c
#
_cell.length_a   1.000
_cell.length_b   1.000
_cell.length_c   1.000
_cell.angle_alpha   90.00
_cell.angle_beta   90.00
_cell.angle_gamma   90.00
#
_symmetry.space_group_name_H-M   'P 1'
#
loop_
_entity.id
_entity.type
_entity.pdbx_description
1 polymer ?
#
loop_
_entity_poly.entity_id
_entity_poly.type
_entity_poly.pdbx_seq_one_letter_code
_entity_poly.pdbx_strand_id
1 'polypeptide(L)'
;MKRLRKEKWGYLFLLPWFCFFIIFTVYPFLYGFKVSFYDYTISRSVFGGVSNYVQAFGSAPFWRSVCATFEYAVIILPVTVLVSLWISKVLSTRGKKINAFAKAVFYLPSVTNQVALVIVWNFLFSPAFGLVASIFRILKLDPISWFDSPVTAIPLLALLICTYGLGQPVILYTAAINGIPDCYFEAARIDGATENQIFFSITLRLLHGTTTYILITSTICLLYTSRCV
;
A
#
# COMPACT_ATOMS: atom_id res chain seq x y z
N MET A 1 25.49 -32.99 21.37
CA MET A 1 26.54 -32.41 20.50
C MET A 1 26.28 -32.56 18.99
N LYS A 2 25.69 -33.63 18.46
CA LYS A 2 25.41 -33.80 17.01
C LYS A 2 24.32 -32.86 16.46
N ARG A 3 23.35 -32.39 17.23
CA ARG A 3 22.32 -31.46 16.81
C ARG A 3 22.87 -30.05 16.50
N LEU A 4 23.74 -29.52 17.35
CA LEU A 4 24.40 -28.21 17.17
C LEU A 4 25.29 -28.12 15.92
N ARG A 5 25.81 -29.28 15.42
CA ARG A 5 26.65 -29.31 14.22
C ARG A 5 25.83 -29.21 12.91
N LYS A 6 24.59 -29.68 12.91
CA LYS A 6 23.64 -29.49 11.76
C LYS A 6 23.14 -28.05 11.66
N GLU A 7 22.96 -27.39 12.78
CA GLU A 7 22.47 -26.00 12.82
C GLU A 7 23.50 -24.99 12.29
N LYS A 8 24.82 -25.27 12.44
CA LYS A 8 25.89 -24.40 11.92
C LYS A 8 25.81 -24.18 10.41
N TRP A 9 25.44 -25.20 9.65
CA TRP A 9 25.28 -25.08 8.20
C TRP A 9 24.09 -24.20 7.84
N GLY A 10 23.01 -24.20 8.62
CA GLY A 10 21.89 -23.28 8.45
C GLY A 10 22.27 -21.80 8.62
N TYR A 11 23.07 -21.50 9.65
CA TYR A 11 23.61 -20.15 9.85
C TYR A 11 24.58 -19.72 8.75
N LEU A 12 25.38 -20.63 8.21
CA LEU A 12 26.30 -20.35 7.13
C LEU A 12 25.52 -19.95 5.83
N PHE A 13 24.41 -20.62 5.54
CA PHE A 13 23.55 -20.25 4.41
C PHE A 13 22.84 -18.90 4.58
N LEU A 14 22.55 -18.50 5.83
CA LEU A 14 21.97 -17.21 6.13
C LEU A 14 23.00 -16.06 6.14
N LEU A 15 24.30 -16.38 6.27
CA LEU A 15 25.37 -15.41 6.43
C LEU A 15 25.42 -14.37 5.29
N PRO A 16 25.34 -14.73 4.00
CA PRO A 16 25.33 -13.75 2.91
C PRO A 16 24.17 -12.74 3.06
N TRP A 17 22.96 -13.23 3.37
CA TRP A 17 21.79 -12.37 3.59
C TRP A 17 21.99 -11.45 4.80
N PHE A 18 22.53 -11.98 5.91
CA PHE A 18 22.83 -11.17 7.09
C PHE A 18 23.88 -10.08 6.81
N CYS A 19 24.90 -10.37 6.03
CA CYS A 19 25.89 -9.37 5.62
C CYS A 19 25.22 -8.24 4.82
N PHE A 20 24.40 -8.57 3.82
CA PHE A 20 23.65 -7.56 3.06
C PHE A 20 22.70 -6.76 3.97
N PHE A 21 21.97 -7.42 4.85
CA PHE A 21 21.06 -6.77 5.77
C PHE A 21 21.78 -5.79 6.70
N ILE A 22 22.92 -6.17 7.28
CA ILE A 22 23.72 -5.31 8.15
C ILE A 22 24.27 -4.11 7.38
N ILE A 23 24.87 -4.34 6.20
CA ILE A 23 25.51 -3.28 5.43
C ILE A 23 24.49 -2.30 4.84
N PHE A 24 23.38 -2.79 4.28
CA PHE A 24 22.45 -1.94 3.53
C PHE A 24 21.21 -1.51 4.32
N THR A 25 20.94 -2.13 5.46
CA THR A 25 19.77 -1.76 6.28
C THR A 25 20.18 -1.24 7.64
N VAL A 26 20.93 -2.04 8.41
CA VAL A 26 21.27 -1.69 9.80
C VAL A 26 22.25 -0.51 9.85
N TYR A 27 23.31 -0.56 9.05
CA TYR A 27 24.33 0.50 9.04
C TYR A 27 23.74 1.86 8.59
N PRO A 28 23.03 1.99 7.46
CA PRO A 28 22.41 3.26 7.08
C PRO A 28 21.37 3.75 8.10
N PHE A 29 20.62 2.84 8.72
CA PHE A 29 19.66 3.20 9.77
C PHE A 29 20.36 3.81 10.99
N LEU A 30 21.39 3.15 11.52
CA LEU A 30 22.17 3.65 12.65
C LEU A 30 22.92 4.94 12.32
N TYR A 31 23.44 5.02 11.10
CA TYR A 31 24.10 6.24 10.62
C TYR A 31 23.11 7.41 10.49
N GLY A 32 21.94 7.17 9.92
CA GLY A 32 20.85 8.17 9.86
C GLY A 32 20.42 8.63 11.24
N PHE A 33 20.28 7.70 12.19
CA PHE A 33 19.99 8.03 13.58
C PHE A 33 21.11 8.90 14.22
N LYS A 34 22.35 8.58 13.98
CA LYS A 34 23.49 9.42 14.42
C LYS A 34 23.41 10.81 13.80
N VAL A 35 23.21 10.90 12.49
CA VAL A 35 23.14 12.16 11.73
C VAL A 35 22.02 13.06 12.21
N SER A 36 20.91 12.50 12.69
CA SER A 36 19.77 13.27 13.19
C SER A 36 20.10 14.18 14.38
N PHE A 37 21.19 13.89 15.11
CA PHE A 37 21.70 14.73 16.20
C PHE A 37 22.73 15.76 15.75
N TYR A 38 23.07 15.80 14.45
CA TYR A 38 24.01 16.76 13.89
C TYR A 38 23.28 17.75 13.00
N ASP A 39 23.70 18.99 13.03
CA ASP A 39 23.32 19.99 12.05
C ASP A 39 24.25 19.86 10.85
N TYR A 40 23.73 19.23 9.78
CA TYR A 40 24.48 18.95 8.57
C TYR A 40 24.24 20.05 7.55
N THR A 41 25.24 20.94 7.40
CA THR A 41 25.29 21.88 6.29
C THR A 41 26.39 21.41 5.32
N ILE A 42 26.31 21.80 4.04
CA ILE A 42 27.28 21.39 2.99
C ILE A 42 28.73 21.61 3.41
N SER A 43 28.99 22.59 4.28
CA SER A 43 30.36 22.97 4.71
C SER A 43 30.71 22.62 6.15
N ARG A 44 29.76 22.20 6.98
CA ARG A 44 29.99 21.95 8.41
C ARG A 44 29.03 20.88 8.93
N SER A 45 29.56 19.99 9.76
CA SER A 45 28.78 19.10 10.61
C SER A 45 29.02 19.48 12.07
N VAL A 46 28.04 20.07 12.71
CA VAL A 46 28.13 20.48 14.13
C VAL A 46 27.15 19.63 14.93
N PHE A 47 27.61 19.14 16.07
CA PHE A 47 26.73 18.41 16.96
C PHE A 47 25.70 19.36 17.58
N GLY A 48 24.43 19.23 17.16
CA GLY A 48 23.31 20.07 17.60
C GLY A 48 22.45 19.41 18.70
N GLY A 49 22.79 18.19 19.11
CA GLY A 49 22.01 17.45 20.10
C GLY A 49 20.56 17.24 19.63
N VAL A 50 19.59 17.61 20.46
CA VAL A 50 18.15 17.45 20.17
C VAL A 50 17.53 18.67 19.48
N SER A 51 18.30 19.67 19.08
CA SER A 51 17.81 20.93 18.50
C SER A 51 16.97 20.68 17.22
N ASN A 52 17.38 19.76 16.37
CA ASN A 52 16.65 19.39 15.15
C ASN A 52 15.25 18.85 15.46
N TYR A 53 15.13 18.07 16.53
CA TYR A 53 13.84 17.54 16.99
C TYR A 53 12.95 18.64 17.54
N VAL A 54 13.50 19.54 18.35
CA VAL A 54 12.77 20.69 18.90
C VAL A 54 12.27 21.59 17.76
N GLN A 55 13.10 21.89 16.78
CA GLN A 55 12.69 22.65 15.59
C GLN A 55 11.61 21.91 14.78
N ALA A 56 11.75 20.61 14.55
CA ALA A 56 10.76 19.83 13.82
C ALA A 56 9.40 19.84 14.52
N PHE A 57 9.36 19.52 15.80
CA PHE A 57 8.12 19.51 16.58
C PHE A 57 7.51 20.91 16.82
N GLY A 58 8.33 21.97 16.78
CA GLY A 58 7.87 23.36 16.86
C GLY A 58 7.38 23.92 15.53
N SER A 59 7.63 23.23 14.42
CA SER A 59 7.32 23.74 13.08
C SER A 59 5.89 23.43 12.63
N ALA A 60 5.17 24.45 12.13
CA ALA A 60 3.83 24.27 11.58
C ALA A 60 3.79 23.35 10.35
N PRO A 61 4.80 23.36 9.43
CA PRO A 61 4.85 22.42 8.29
C PRO A 61 4.91 20.96 8.72
N PHE A 62 5.64 20.63 9.79
CA PHE A 62 5.71 19.27 10.32
C PHE A 62 4.32 18.74 10.70
N TRP A 63 3.58 19.50 11.51
CA TRP A 63 2.25 19.10 11.95
C TRP A 63 1.23 19.03 10.81
N ARG A 64 1.32 19.94 9.85
CA ARG A 64 0.51 19.86 8.62
C ARG A 64 0.77 18.56 7.85
N SER A 65 2.03 18.16 7.70
CA SER A 65 2.39 16.90 7.04
C SER A 65 1.90 15.67 7.81
N VAL A 66 1.98 15.71 9.15
CA VAL A 66 1.44 14.64 10.00
C VAL A 66 -0.08 14.53 9.84
N CYS A 67 -0.81 15.65 9.93
CA CYS A 67 -2.26 15.66 9.73
C CYS A 67 -2.64 15.14 8.33
N ALA A 68 -1.98 15.62 7.28
CA ALA A 68 -2.23 15.16 5.92
C ALA A 68 -2.00 13.64 5.77
N THR A 69 -0.94 13.10 6.37
CA THR A 69 -0.68 11.65 6.37
C THR A 69 -1.80 10.87 7.05
N PHE A 70 -2.32 11.36 8.18
CA PHE A 70 -3.47 10.74 8.85
C PHE A 70 -4.75 10.83 8.01
N GLU A 71 -5.03 11.98 7.39
CA GLU A 71 -6.17 12.15 6.50
C GLU A 71 -6.14 11.15 5.34
N TYR A 72 -4.98 11.01 4.69
CA TYR A 72 -4.78 10.00 3.64
C TYR A 72 -4.97 8.57 4.17
N ALA A 73 -4.44 8.25 5.34
CA ALA A 73 -4.57 6.92 5.93
C ALA A 73 -6.04 6.56 6.20
N VAL A 74 -6.78 7.48 6.81
CA VAL A 74 -8.21 7.28 7.15
C VAL A 74 -9.08 7.08 5.91
N ILE A 75 -8.73 7.69 4.78
CA ILE A 75 -9.48 7.55 3.53
C ILE A 75 -9.03 6.32 2.74
N ILE A 76 -7.72 6.16 2.53
CA ILE A 76 -7.18 5.16 1.62
C ILE A 76 -7.28 3.74 2.19
N LEU A 77 -7.00 3.54 3.48
CA LEU A 77 -7.01 2.20 4.08
C LEU A 77 -8.40 1.53 4.02
N PRO A 78 -9.49 2.18 4.47
CA PRO A 78 -10.82 1.59 4.33
C PRO A 78 -11.22 1.36 2.88
N VAL A 79 -10.94 2.31 1.98
CA VAL A 79 -11.24 2.17 0.55
C VAL A 79 -10.50 0.97 -0.04
N THR A 80 -9.20 0.84 0.23
CA THR A 80 -8.39 -0.29 -0.24
C THR A 80 -8.94 -1.62 0.27
N VAL A 81 -9.28 -1.72 1.55
CA VAL A 81 -9.84 -2.93 2.16
C VAL A 81 -11.20 -3.26 1.54
N LEU A 82 -12.12 -2.30 1.49
CA LEU A 82 -13.49 -2.52 1.00
C LEU A 82 -13.50 -2.89 -0.48
N VAL A 83 -12.75 -2.13 -1.30
CA VAL A 83 -12.69 -2.37 -2.75
C VAL A 83 -12.02 -3.70 -3.06
N SER A 84 -10.90 -4.02 -2.43
CA SER A 84 -10.21 -5.30 -2.64
C SER A 84 -11.03 -6.49 -2.16
N LEU A 85 -11.74 -6.37 -1.05
CA LEU A 85 -12.66 -7.39 -0.53
C LEU A 85 -13.84 -7.60 -1.48
N TRP A 86 -14.43 -6.53 -1.99
CA TRP A 86 -15.54 -6.59 -2.95
C TRP A 86 -15.10 -7.25 -4.26
N ILE A 87 -13.96 -6.82 -4.81
CA ILE A 87 -13.37 -7.44 -6.02
C ILE A 87 -13.12 -8.92 -5.79
N SER A 88 -12.53 -9.29 -4.65
CA SER A 88 -12.22 -10.68 -4.33
C SER A 88 -13.47 -11.54 -4.16
N LYS A 89 -14.55 -10.99 -3.58
CA LYS A 89 -15.87 -11.65 -3.51
C LYS A 89 -16.39 -11.94 -4.92
N VAL A 90 -16.36 -10.96 -5.82
CA VAL A 90 -16.82 -11.14 -7.21
C VAL A 90 -15.94 -12.14 -7.96
N LEU A 91 -14.63 -12.11 -7.76
CA LEU A 91 -13.71 -13.03 -8.42
C LEU A 91 -13.85 -14.47 -7.92
N SER A 92 -14.13 -14.70 -6.64
CA SER A 92 -14.29 -16.04 -6.09
C SER A 92 -15.48 -16.82 -6.70
N THR A 93 -16.50 -16.10 -7.21
CA THR A 93 -17.66 -16.69 -7.89
C THR A 93 -17.42 -16.95 -9.38
N ARG A 94 -16.30 -16.50 -9.95
CA ARG A 94 -16.02 -16.61 -11.39
C ARG A 94 -15.12 -17.80 -11.69
N GLY A 95 -15.20 -18.27 -12.93
CA GLY A 95 -14.37 -19.39 -13.41
C GLY A 95 -12.87 -19.12 -13.30
N LYS A 96 -12.07 -20.16 -13.13
CA LYS A 96 -10.61 -20.10 -12.89
C LYS A 96 -9.85 -19.21 -13.88
N LYS A 97 -10.22 -19.20 -15.17
CA LYS A 97 -9.55 -18.39 -16.20
C LYS A 97 -9.79 -16.87 -16.00
N ILE A 98 -11.04 -16.49 -15.73
CA ILE A 98 -11.42 -15.08 -15.48
C ILE A 98 -10.75 -14.59 -14.19
N ASN A 99 -10.77 -15.41 -13.17
CA ASN A 99 -10.12 -15.12 -11.88
C ASN A 99 -8.60 -14.90 -12.04
N ALA A 100 -7.92 -15.77 -12.78
CA ALA A 100 -6.49 -15.63 -13.05
C ALA A 100 -6.16 -14.36 -13.85
N PHE A 101 -6.93 -14.08 -14.91
CA PHE A 101 -6.75 -12.89 -15.72
C PHE A 101 -7.00 -11.60 -14.91
N ALA A 102 -8.09 -11.53 -14.16
CA ALA A 102 -8.40 -10.36 -13.35
C ALA A 102 -7.33 -10.10 -12.27
N LYS A 103 -6.83 -11.15 -11.60
CA LYS A 103 -5.70 -11.01 -10.66
C LYS A 103 -4.47 -10.42 -11.34
N ALA A 104 -4.14 -10.89 -12.55
CA ALA A 104 -3.01 -10.36 -13.31
C ALA A 104 -3.19 -8.87 -13.62
N VAL A 105 -4.40 -8.46 -14.07
CA VAL A 105 -4.71 -7.05 -14.36
C VAL A 105 -4.59 -6.16 -13.12
N PHE A 106 -5.13 -6.58 -11.98
CA PHE A 106 -5.03 -5.79 -10.74
C PHE A 106 -3.62 -5.77 -10.15
N TYR A 107 -2.83 -6.83 -10.38
CA TYR A 107 -1.47 -6.92 -9.87
C TYR A 107 -0.43 -6.23 -10.76
N LEU A 108 -0.71 -6.05 -12.05
CA LEU A 108 0.20 -5.44 -13.01
C LEU A 108 0.72 -4.06 -12.58
N PRO A 109 -0.14 -3.12 -12.09
CA PRO A 109 0.35 -1.83 -11.61
C PRO A 109 1.33 -1.96 -10.44
N SER A 110 1.13 -2.91 -9.53
CA SER A 110 1.98 -3.07 -8.34
C SER A 110 3.39 -3.60 -8.66
N VAL A 111 3.59 -4.22 -9.81
CA VAL A 111 4.91 -4.69 -10.28
C VAL A 111 5.61 -3.63 -11.13
N THR A 112 4.86 -2.66 -11.64
CA THR A 112 5.41 -1.58 -12.46
C THR A 112 6.20 -0.60 -11.59
N ASN A 113 7.25 -0.01 -12.16
CA ASN A 113 8.02 1.01 -11.45
C ASN A 113 7.11 2.20 -11.09
N GLN A 114 7.10 2.57 -9.82
CA GLN A 114 6.24 3.62 -9.27
C GLN A 114 6.47 4.97 -9.95
N VAL A 115 7.73 5.31 -10.27
CA VAL A 115 8.06 6.56 -10.98
C VAL A 115 7.45 6.59 -12.38
N ALA A 116 7.51 5.46 -13.10
CA ALA A 116 6.90 5.36 -14.43
C ALA A 116 5.37 5.53 -14.36
N LEU A 117 4.72 4.96 -13.36
CA LEU A 117 3.29 5.14 -13.13
C LEU A 117 2.93 6.61 -12.88
N VAL A 118 3.68 7.29 -12.01
CA VAL A 118 3.45 8.72 -11.72
C VAL A 118 3.59 9.56 -12.98
N ILE A 119 4.59 9.30 -13.84
CA ILE A 119 4.77 10.02 -15.12
C ILE A 119 3.56 9.77 -16.04
N VAL A 120 3.11 8.54 -16.18
CA VAL A 120 1.94 8.20 -17.01
C VAL A 120 0.69 8.91 -16.51
N TRP A 121 0.45 8.92 -15.20
CA TRP A 121 -0.71 9.59 -14.62
C TRP A 121 -0.63 11.11 -14.78
N ASN A 122 0.54 11.72 -14.56
CA ASN A 122 0.75 13.15 -14.83
C ASN A 122 0.44 13.50 -16.29
N PHE A 123 0.85 12.64 -17.23
CA PHE A 123 0.54 12.84 -18.64
C PHE A 123 -0.95 12.71 -18.93
N LEU A 124 -1.62 11.68 -18.38
CA LEU A 124 -3.05 11.43 -18.58
C LEU A 124 -3.93 12.58 -18.05
N PHE A 125 -3.56 13.14 -16.91
CA PHE A 125 -4.31 14.24 -16.25
C PHE A 125 -3.78 15.63 -16.57
N SER A 126 -2.82 15.74 -17.50
CA SER A 126 -2.31 17.06 -17.95
C SER A 126 -3.43 17.88 -18.58
N PRO A 127 -3.65 19.16 -18.16
CA PRO A 127 -4.67 20.02 -18.76
C PRO A 127 -4.38 20.36 -20.23
N ALA A 128 -3.10 20.36 -20.61
CA ALA A 128 -2.66 20.76 -21.96
C ALA A 128 -2.90 19.67 -23.00
N PHE A 129 -2.43 18.43 -22.74
CA PHE A 129 -2.43 17.33 -23.74
C PHE A 129 -2.93 16.02 -23.19
N GLY A 130 -3.46 16.00 -21.95
CA GLY A 130 -3.90 14.78 -21.30
C GLY A 130 -5.15 14.19 -21.96
N LEU A 131 -5.28 12.89 -21.85
CA LEU A 131 -6.42 12.14 -22.36
C LEU A 131 -7.73 12.60 -21.67
N VAL A 132 -7.66 12.86 -20.36
CA VAL A 132 -8.78 13.39 -19.58
C VAL A 132 -9.18 14.77 -20.08
N ALA A 133 -8.22 15.68 -20.30
CA ALA A 133 -8.49 16.99 -20.85
C ALA A 133 -9.13 16.93 -22.25
N SER A 134 -8.73 15.97 -23.08
CA SER A 134 -9.31 15.75 -24.41
C SER A 134 -10.79 15.33 -24.31
N ILE A 135 -11.14 14.48 -23.34
CA ILE A 135 -12.54 14.09 -23.07
C ILE A 135 -13.36 15.31 -22.64
N PHE A 136 -12.80 16.15 -21.74
CA PHE A 136 -13.49 17.38 -21.30
C PHE A 136 -13.75 18.34 -22.48
N ARG A 137 -12.78 18.49 -23.39
CA ARG A 137 -12.95 19.30 -24.60
C ARG A 137 -14.04 18.75 -25.54
N ILE A 138 -14.12 17.44 -25.71
CA ILE A 138 -15.19 16.80 -26.49
C ILE A 138 -16.55 17.08 -25.87
N LEU A 139 -16.66 17.08 -24.54
CA LEU A 139 -17.86 17.39 -23.79
C LEU A 139 -18.15 18.90 -23.69
N LYS A 140 -17.30 19.75 -24.31
CA LYS A 140 -17.38 21.23 -24.25
C LYS A 140 -17.29 21.77 -22.81
N LEU A 141 -16.51 21.10 -21.96
CA LEU A 141 -16.18 21.51 -20.60
C LEU A 141 -14.74 22.02 -20.55
N ASP A 142 -14.48 22.99 -19.69
CA ASP A 142 -13.11 23.47 -19.49
C ASP A 142 -12.25 22.39 -18.80
N PRO A 143 -11.02 22.14 -19.30
CA PRO A 143 -10.10 21.21 -18.67
C PRO A 143 -9.75 21.64 -17.25
N ILE A 144 -9.87 20.73 -16.30
CA ILE A 144 -9.56 20.97 -14.89
C ILE A 144 -8.07 20.78 -14.65
N SER A 145 -7.44 21.72 -13.96
CA SER A 145 -6.07 21.57 -13.44
C SER A 145 -6.10 20.74 -12.16
N TRP A 146 -5.95 19.43 -12.30
CA TRP A 146 -6.11 18.47 -11.22
C TRP A 146 -5.14 18.62 -10.06
N PHE A 147 -3.92 19.09 -10.33
CA PHE A 147 -2.85 19.19 -9.33
C PHE A 147 -2.74 20.58 -8.68
N ASP A 148 -3.45 21.60 -9.18
CA ASP A 148 -3.32 22.97 -8.71
C ASP A 148 -4.14 23.28 -7.45
N SER A 149 -5.13 22.43 -7.13
CA SER A 149 -5.99 22.60 -5.97
C SER A 149 -5.99 21.37 -5.08
N PRO A 150 -5.90 21.51 -3.75
CA PRO A 150 -6.03 20.39 -2.82
C PRO A 150 -7.33 19.60 -2.98
N VAL A 151 -8.43 20.29 -3.35
CA VAL A 151 -9.74 19.67 -3.52
C VAL A 151 -9.76 18.65 -4.66
N THR A 152 -9.02 18.90 -5.74
CA THR A 152 -8.92 18.00 -6.90
C THR A 152 -7.74 17.04 -6.78
N ALA A 153 -6.63 17.48 -6.19
CA ALA A 153 -5.42 16.68 -6.05
C ALA A 153 -5.61 15.50 -5.08
N ILE A 154 -6.28 15.71 -3.93
CA ILE A 154 -6.48 14.66 -2.93
C ILE A 154 -7.22 13.44 -3.49
N PRO A 155 -8.42 13.56 -4.13
CA PRO A 155 -9.10 12.40 -4.69
C PRO A 155 -8.33 11.76 -5.85
N LEU A 156 -7.59 12.55 -6.64
CA LEU A 156 -6.75 12.01 -7.70
C LEU A 156 -5.58 11.19 -7.14
N LEU A 157 -4.88 11.69 -6.14
CA LEU A 157 -3.82 10.95 -5.45
C LEU A 157 -4.37 9.69 -4.76
N ALA A 158 -5.55 9.77 -4.14
CA ALA A 158 -6.21 8.61 -3.57
C ALA A 158 -6.50 7.55 -4.64
N LEU A 159 -7.00 7.94 -5.82
CA LEU A 159 -7.21 7.05 -6.95
C LEU A 159 -5.90 6.38 -7.41
N LEU A 160 -4.82 7.15 -7.53
CA LEU A 160 -3.48 6.67 -7.87
C LEU A 160 -3.00 5.60 -6.89
N ILE A 161 -3.04 5.92 -5.60
CA ILE A 161 -2.57 5.04 -4.53
C ILE A 161 -3.45 3.77 -4.48
N CYS A 162 -4.76 3.90 -4.63
CA CYS A 162 -5.66 2.76 -4.73
C CYS A 162 -5.31 1.87 -5.93
N THR A 163 -5.08 2.45 -7.10
CA THR A 163 -4.75 1.67 -8.30
C THR A 163 -3.47 0.86 -8.11
N TYR A 164 -2.44 1.44 -7.51
CA TYR A 164 -1.20 0.75 -7.17
C TYR A 164 -1.37 -0.25 -6.02
N GLY A 165 -2.12 0.15 -5.00
CA GLY A 165 -2.24 -0.58 -3.73
C GLY A 165 -3.23 -1.75 -3.72
N LEU A 166 -4.13 -1.87 -4.71
CA LEU A 166 -5.18 -2.90 -4.73
C LEU A 166 -4.67 -4.30 -5.10
N GLY A 167 -3.58 -4.40 -5.87
CA GLY A 167 -3.14 -5.67 -6.44
C GLY A 167 -2.86 -6.74 -5.40
N GLN A 168 -2.02 -6.46 -4.43
CA GLN A 168 -1.66 -7.40 -3.37
C GLN A 168 -2.84 -7.77 -2.47
N PRO A 169 -3.66 -6.82 -1.94
CA PRO A 169 -4.85 -7.15 -1.17
C PRO A 169 -5.86 -8.02 -1.91
N VAL A 170 -6.11 -7.78 -3.21
CA VAL A 170 -7.02 -8.60 -4.02
C VAL A 170 -6.53 -10.05 -4.12
N ILE A 171 -5.22 -10.25 -4.33
CA ILE A 171 -4.66 -11.61 -4.38
C ILE A 171 -4.79 -12.30 -3.02
N LEU A 172 -4.45 -11.61 -1.93
CA LEU A 172 -4.51 -12.15 -0.58
C LEU A 172 -5.94 -12.52 -0.17
N TYR A 173 -6.91 -11.63 -0.38
CA TYR A 173 -8.31 -11.94 -0.08
C TYR A 173 -8.85 -13.08 -0.94
N THR A 174 -8.53 -13.09 -2.24
CA THR A 174 -9.00 -14.18 -3.10
C THR A 174 -8.39 -15.52 -2.70
N ALA A 175 -7.12 -15.54 -2.29
CA ALA A 175 -6.46 -16.74 -1.79
C ALA A 175 -7.09 -17.20 -0.47
N ALA A 176 -7.36 -16.27 0.44
CA ALA A 176 -7.97 -16.57 1.73
C ALA A 176 -9.42 -17.07 1.57
N ILE A 177 -10.22 -16.47 0.69
CA ILE A 177 -11.59 -16.94 0.39
C ILE A 177 -11.55 -18.37 -0.19
N ASN A 178 -10.68 -18.63 -1.15
CA ASN A 178 -10.54 -19.95 -1.76
C ASN A 178 -9.93 -20.99 -0.80
N GLY A 179 -9.33 -20.57 0.30
CA GLY A 179 -8.82 -21.44 1.35
C GLY A 179 -9.86 -21.85 2.41
N ILE A 180 -11.07 -21.27 2.38
CA ILE A 180 -12.15 -21.65 3.28
C ILE A 180 -12.72 -22.98 2.82
N PRO A 181 -12.80 -24.03 3.68
CA PRO A 181 -13.38 -25.30 3.32
C PRO A 181 -14.85 -25.18 2.89
N ASP A 182 -15.23 -25.87 1.81
CA ASP A 182 -16.57 -25.80 1.23
C ASP A 182 -17.67 -26.23 2.20
N CYS A 183 -17.35 -27.08 3.17
CA CYS A 183 -18.31 -27.55 4.18
C CYS A 183 -18.99 -26.41 4.96
N TYR A 184 -18.30 -25.28 5.18
CA TYR A 184 -18.92 -24.12 5.82
C TYR A 184 -20.01 -23.48 4.96
N PHE A 185 -19.79 -23.43 3.66
CA PHE A 185 -20.75 -22.87 2.70
C PHE A 185 -21.94 -23.83 2.48
N GLU A 186 -21.67 -25.11 2.40
CA GLU A 186 -22.70 -26.15 2.25
C GLU A 186 -23.62 -26.19 3.46
N ALA A 187 -23.08 -26.22 4.68
CA ALA A 187 -23.87 -26.18 5.90
C ALA A 187 -24.77 -24.95 5.97
N ALA A 188 -24.22 -23.78 5.70
CA ALA A 188 -25.01 -22.55 5.71
C ALA A 188 -26.13 -22.51 4.66
N ARG A 189 -25.90 -23.12 3.47
CA ARG A 189 -26.96 -23.25 2.46
C ARG A 189 -28.07 -24.23 2.89
N ILE A 190 -27.72 -25.30 3.57
CA ILE A 190 -28.70 -26.23 4.16
C ILE A 190 -29.55 -25.51 5.20
N ASP A 191 -28.94 -24.63 6.00
CA ASP A 191 -29.65 -23.79 6.98
C ASP A 191 -30.47 -22.66 6.33
N GLY A 192 -30.50 -22.56 4.99
CA GLY A 192 -31.28 -21.55 4.24
C GLY A 192 -30.66 -20.17 4.20
N ALA A 193 -29.37 -20.02 4.52
CA ALA A 193 -28.70 -18.73 4.44
C ALA A 193 -28.50 -18.26 2.99
N THR A 194 -28.78 -16.98 2.75
CA THR A 194 -28.49 -16.34 1.47
C THR A 194 -27.00 -16.10 1.27
N GLU A 195 -26.52 -15.97 0.03
CA GLU A 195 -25.10 -15.72 -0.28
C GLU A 195 -24.55 -14.45 0.42
N ASN A 196 -25.38 -13.44 0.65
CA ASN A 196 -24.99 -12.26 1.41
C ASN A 196 -24.83 -12.57 2.90
N GLN A 197 -25.73 -13.35 3.49
CA GLN A 197 -25.59 -13.78 4.88
C GLN A 197 -24.35 -14.64 5.07
N ILE A 198 -24.08 -15.57 4.16
CA ILE A 198 -22.87 -16.40 4.15
C ILE A 198 -21.62 -15.49 4.10
N PHE A 199 -21.62 -14.51 3.22
CA PHE A 199 -20.48 -13.59 3.10
C PHE A 199 -20.24 -12.78 4.38
N PHE A 200 -21.25 -12.12 4.93
CA PHE A 200 -21.08 -11.24 6.09
C PHE A 200 -20.90 -12.02 7.40
N SER A 201 -21.57 -13.15 7.58
CA SER A 201 -21.55 -13.91 8.84
C SER A 201 -20.42 -14.94 8.90
N ILE A 202 -20.02 -15.54 7.79
CA ILE A 202 -19.01 -16.60 7.75
C ILE A 202 -17.71 -16.08 7.11
N THR A 203 -17.77 -15.70 5.83
CA THR A 203 -16.58 -15.36 5.07
C THR A 203 -15.83 -14.20 5.71
N LEU A 204 -16.50 -13.10 6.02
CA LEU A 204 -15.88 -11.91 6.60
C LEU A 204 -15.22 -12.17 7.95
N ARG A 205 -15.85 -13.03 8.79
CA ARG A 205 -15.28 -13.44 10.08
C ARG A 205 -14.01 -14.27 9.92
N LEU A 206 -14.01 -15.20 8.97
CA LEU A 206 -12.83 -16.03 8.70
C LEU A 206 -11.69 -15.24 8.06
N LEU A 207 -11.98 -14.15 7.37
CA LEU A 207 -11.00 -13.24 6.77
C LEU A 207 -10.38 -12.24 7.76
N HIS A 208 -10.77 -12.23 9.03
CA HIS A 208 -10.26 -11.29 10.03
C HIS A 208 -8.72 -11.24 10.06
N GLY A 209 -8.04 -12.38 10.10
CA GLY A 209 -6.57 -12.45 10.12
C GLY A 209 -5.95 -11.83 8.85
N THR A 210 -6.51 -12.13 7.68
CA THR A 210 -6.05 -11.57 6.40
C THR A 210 -6.30 -10.07 6.34
N THR A 211 -7.45 -9.60 6.84
CA THR A 211 -7.79 -8.17 6.89
C THR A 211 -6.83 -7.41 7.81
N THR A 212 -6.53 -7.96 8.99
CA THR A 212 -5.55 -7.37 9.91
C THR A 212 -4.16 -7.29 9.28
N TYR A 213 -3.71 -8.34 8.60
CA TYR A 213 -2.45 -8.34 7.89
C TYR A 213 -2.41 -7.26 6.80
N ILE A 214 -3.46 -7.16 5.98
CA ILE A 214 -3.56 -6.14 4.92
C ILE A 214 -3.57 -4.73 5.52
N LEU A 215 -4.31 -4.49 6.59
CA LEU A 215 -4.33 -3.18 7.27
C LEU A 215 -2.95 -2.79 7.77
N ILE A 216 -2.25 -3.68 8.46
CA ILE A 216 -0.91 -3.40 9.00
C ILE A 216 0.07 -3.11 7.86
N THR A 217 0.13 -3.98 6.85
CA THR A 217 1.07 -3.81 5.74
C THR A 217 0.77 -2.56 4.90
N SER A 218 -0.50 -2.29 4.62
CA SER A 218 -0.91 -1.09 3.88
C SER A 218 -0.62 0.19 4.67
N THR A 219 -0.80 0.17 6.00
CA THR A 219 -0.45 1.31 6.88
C THR A 219 1.06 1.58 6.84
N ILE A 220 1.88 0.54 6.97
CA ILE A 220 3.34 0.68 6.90
C ILE A 220 3.77 1.22 5.53
N CYS A 221 3.24 0.65 4.44
CA CYS A 221 3.53 1.13 3.09
C CYS A 221 3.11 2.58 2.90
N LEU A 222 1.92 2.98 3.36
CA LEU A 222 1.43 4.35 3.24
C LEU A 222 2.33 5.33 4.00
N LEU A 223 2.66 5.03 5.26
CA LEU A 223 3.53 5.88 6.08
C LEU A 223 4.93 6.01 5.50
N TYR A 224 5.44 4.95 4.87
CA TYR A 224 6.75 4.98 4.21
C TYR A 224 6.73 5.75 2.89
N THR A 225 5.68 5.57 2.09
CA THR A 225 5.54 6.16 0.75
C THR A 225 5.15 7.65 0.81
N SER A 226 4.41 8.08 1.84
CA SER A 226 4.02 9.49 2.00
C SER A 226 5.21 10.45 2.19
N ARG A 227 6.42 9.93 2.39
CA ARG A 227 7.67 10.73 2.38
C ARG A 227 8.24 10.99 0.98
N CYS A 228 7.71 10.35 -0.06
CA CYS A 228 8.23 10.46 -1.43
C CYS A 228 7.30 11.26 -2.37
N VAL A 229 6.23 11.82 -1.85
CA VAL A 229 5.31 12.74 -2.52
C VAL A 229 5.29 14.06 -1.76
#